data_8dcdfacfae95d9575449bdec8364f712
#
_entry.id   8dcdfacfae95d9575449bdec8364f712
#
_cell.length_a   1.000
_cell.length_b   1.000
_cell.length_c   1.000
_cell.angle_alpha   90.00
_cell.angle_beta   90.00
_cell.angle_gamma   90.00
#
_symmetry.space_group_name_H-M   'P 1'
#
loop_
_entity.id
_entity.type
_entity.pdbx_description
1 polymer ?
#
loop_
_entity_poly.entity_id
_entity_poly.type
_entity_poly.pdbx_seq_one_letter_code
_entity_poly.pdbx_strand_id
1 'polypeptide(L)'
;MKLWKQCLWILAQAACTFAVAQPPVSAHEAEYGQAAAAYQKQDFATVIRLLQPLAEQGDATAQHNLAVLYQDGLGVPASAEKALYWYEKAATQGQAEAQFMAGLMYSDGNGMPQNYEKAAFWYRKAAEQGHADAQNNLAARYATGTGVAKDLAEALKWYRAAAAQGHPTAGHTLQQLERLPEAQKQPAR
;
A
#
# COMPACT_ATOMS: atom_id res chain seq x y z
N MET A 1 8.54 9.50 11.30
CA MET A 1 7.80 10.70 10.89
C MET A 1 8.27 11.30 9.55
N LYS A 2 8.69 10.52 8.54
CA LYS A 2 9.18 11.06 7.25
C LYS A 2 8.75 10.25 6.00
N LEU A 3 8.05 9.13 6.13
CA LEU A 3 7.63 8.27 5.00
C LEU A 3 6.29 8.69 4.35
N TRP A 4 5.56 9.58 4.98
CA TRP A 4 4.21 10.00 4.59
C TRP A 4 4.13 11.00 3.43
N LYS A 5 5.25 11.63 3.08
CA LYS A 5 5.28 12.66 2.03
C LYS A 5 5.35 12.08 0.61
N GLN A 6 5.54 10.79 0.42
CA GLN A 6 5.71 10.19 -0.91
C GLN A 6 4.39 9.74 -1.55
N CYS A 7 3.37 9.39 -0.79
CA CYS A 7 2.09 8.91 -1.35
C CYS A 7 1.27 9.99 -2.07
N LEU A 8 1.46 11.27 -1.70
CA LEU A 8 0.78 12.40 -2.37
C LEU A 8 1.51 12.91 -3.63
N TRP A 9 2.66 12.32 -3.95
CA TRP A 9 3.47 12.72 -5.11
C TRP A 9 2.89 12.26 -6.45
N ILE A 10 1.97 11.32 -6.45
CA ILE A 10 1.27 10.86 -7.67
C ILE A 10 0.39 11.98 -8.25
N LEU A 11 -0.05 12.93 -7.43
CA LEU A 11 -0.82 14.09 -7.90
C LEU A 11 0.06 15.24 -8.44
N ALA A 12 1.37 15.26 -8.16
CA ALA A 12 2.23 16.41 -8.48
C ALA A 12 3.11 16.21 -9.73
N GLN A 13 3.19 15.03 -10.32
CA GLN A 13 4.04 14.80 -11.49
C GLN A 13 3.41 15.16 -12.85
N ALA A 14 2.15 15.59 -12.89
CA ALA A 14 1.49 16.01 -14.12
C ALA A 14 1.87 17.45 -14.58
N ALA A 15 2.73 18.18 -13.87
CA ALA A 15 2.93 19.61 -14.09
C ALA A 15 4.33 20.05 -14.55
N CYS A 16 5.19 19.19 -15.13
CA CYS A 16 6.44 19.68 -15.74
C CYS A 16 6.87 18.92 -16.99
N THR A 17 6.77 19.61 -18.09
CA THR A 17 7.59 19.66 -19.31
C THR A 17 7.37 18.65 -20.44
N PHE A 18 7.30 19.28 -21.61
CA PHE A 18 7.49 18.92 -23.01
C PHE A 18 6.24 18.55 -23.81
N ALA A 19 5.97 19.39 -24.80
CA ALA A 19 4.99 19.22 -25.88
C ALA A 19 5.36 18.03 -26.78
N VAL A 20 4.98 16.85 -26.36
CA VAL A 20 4.77 15.67 -27.20
C VAL A 20 3.30 15.36 -27.07
N ALA A 21 2.60 15.05 -28.17
CA ALA A 21 1.17 14.77 -28.20
C ALA A 21 0.80 13.83 -27.05
N GLN A 22 0.18 14.41 -26.00
CA GLN A 22 -0.23 13.66 -24.82
C GLN A 22 -1.37 12.74 -25.21
N PRO A 23 -1.40 11.47 -24.72
CA PRO A 23 -2.59 10.65 -24.84
C PRO A 23 -3.76 11.37 -24.18
N PRO A 24 -5.00 11.07 -24.57
CA PRO A 24 -6.17 11.73 -24.00
C PRO A 24 -6.09 11.69 -22.49
N VAL A 25 -6.05 12.85 -21.90
CA VAL A 25 -6.01 13.14 -20.47
C VAL A 25 -7.15 12.37 -19.82
N SER A 26 -6.91 11.67 -18.72
CA SER A 26 -7.95 10.93 -18.03
C SER A 26 -9.14 11.86 -17.78
N ALA A 27 -10.37 11.34 -17.90
CA ALA A 27 -11.61 12.13 -17.79
C ALA A 27 -11.70 12.97 -16.49
N HIS A 28 -10.80 12.74 -15.53
CA HIS A 28 -10.79 13.34 -14.20
C HIS A 28 -9.53 14.16 -13.87
N GLU A 29 -8.70 14.50 -14.87
CA GLU A 29 -7.44 15.24 -14.60
C GLU A 29 -7.70 16.64 -14.05
N ALA A 30 -8.76 17.29 -14.49
CA ALA A 30 -9.13 18.62 -14.00
C ALA A 30 -9.52 18.57 -12.50
N GLU A 31 -10.28 17.56 -12.10
CA GLU A 31 -10.69 17.34 -10.72
C GLU A 31 -9.48 16.99 -9.84
N TYR A 32 -8.57 16.16 -10.32
CA TYR A 32 -7.33 15.83 -9.61
C TYR A 32 -6.42 17.06 -9.45
N GLY A 33 -6.28 17.88 -10.48
CA GLY A 33 -5.53 19.13 -10.41
C GLY A 33 -6.10 20.10 -9.37
N GLN A 34 -7.43 20.25 -9.32
CA GLN A 34 -8.10 21.06 -8.31
C GLN A 34 -7.96 20.45 -6.91
N ALA A 35 -8.09 19.14 -6.76
CA ALA A 35 -7.92 18.45 -5.49
C ALA A 35 -6.48 18.60 -4.95
N ALA A 36 -5.47 18.49 -5.82
CA ALA A 36 -4.07 18.71 -5.46
C ALA A 36 -3.83 20.16 -4.99
N ALA A 37 -4.38 21.15 -5.71
CA ALA A 37 -4.27 22.56 -5.32
C ALA A 37 -4.97 22.86 -3.99
N ALA A 38 -6.14 22.25 -3.74
CA ALA A 38 -6.86 22.34 -2.47
C ALA A 38 -6.07 21.68 -1.33
N TYR A 39 -5.47 20.51 -1.58
CA TYR A 39 -4.64 19.81 -0.61
C TYR A 39 -3.43 20.65 -0.16
N GLN A 40 -2.75 21.29 -1.09
CA GLN A 40 -1.62 22.20 -0.76
C GLN A 40 -2.03 23.37 0.13
N LYS A 41 -3.29 23.84 0.00
CA LYS A 41 -3.88 24.88 0.85
C LYS A 41 -4.48 24.34 2.15
N GLN A 42 -4.38 23.02 2.40
CA GLN A 42 -5.03 22.33 3.51
C GLN A 42 -6.56 22.45 3.52
N ASP A 43 -7.15 22.75 2.37
CA ASP A 43 -8.61 22.76 2.18
C ASP A 43 -9.10 21.33 1.89
N PHE A 44 -9.05 20.50 2.92
CA PHE A 44 -9.42 19.08 2.81
C PHE A 44 -10.92 18.88 2.54
N ALA A 45 -11.76 19.83 2.94
CA ALA A 45 -13.17 19.78 2.60
C ALA A 45 -13.39 19.81 1.08
N THR A 46 -12.68 20.70 0.38
CA THR A 46 -12.70 20.75 -1.09
C THR A 46 -12.09 19.48 -1.70
N VAL A 47 -11.01 18.93 -1.12
CA VAL A 47 -10.41 17.66 -1.59
C VAL A 47 -11.45 16.55 -1.56
N ILE A 48 -12.13 16.37 -0.44
CA ILE A 48 -13.15 15.31 -0.28
C ILE A 48 -14.30 15.54 -1.26
N ARG A 49 -14.81 16.76 -1.36
CA ARG A 49 -15.91 17.10 -2.29
C ARG A 49 -15.59 16.76 -3.74
N LEU A 50 -14.34 16.87 -4.14
CA LEU A 50 -13.88 16.54 -5.50
C LEU A 50 -13.63 15.03 -5.67
N LEU A 51 -12.99 14.38 -4.69
CA LEU A 51 -12.59 12.98 -4.82
C LEU A 51 -13.72 11.99 -4.53
N GLN A 52 -14.67 12.33 -3.67
CA GLN A 52 -15.73 11.40 -3.28
C GLN A 52 -16.58 10.92 -4.46
N PRO A 53 -17.06 11.80 -5.38
CA PRO A 53 -17.82 11.35 -6.55
C PRO A 53 -17.01 10.41 -7.46
N LEU A 54 -15.70 10.68 -7.61
CA LEU A 54 -14.82 9.84 -8.43
C LEU A 54 -14.62 8.45 -7.80
N ALA A 55 -14.41 8.40 -6.49
CA ALA A 55 -14.27 7.15 -5.76
C ALA A 55 -15.56 6.30 -5.80
N GLU A 56 -16.72 6.94 -5.70
CA GLU A 56 -18.02 6.29 -5.82
C GLU A 56 -18.27 5.75 -7.24
N GLN A 57 -17.73 6.40 -8.26
CA GLN A 57 -17.74 5.94 -9.65
C GLN A 57 -16.73 4.82 -9.92
N GLY A 58 -15.90 4.47 -8.93
CA GLY A 58 -14.96 3.36 -9.03
C GLY A 58 -13.52 3.75 -9.36
N ASP A 59 -13.19 5.05 -9.39
CA ASP A 59 -11.80 5.46 -9.62
C ASP A 59 -10.90 5.01 -8.46
N ALA A 60 -9.94 4.13 -8.76
CA ALA A 60 -9.06 3.52 -7.75
C ALA A 60 -8.14 4.54 -7.07
N THR A 61 -7.70 5.57 -7.80
CA THR A 61 -6.87 6.64 -7.25
C THR A 61 -7.65 7.50 -6.27
N ALA A 62 -8.88 7.87 -6.61
CA ALA A 62 -9.76 8.61 -5.71
C ALA A 62 -10.10 7.79 -4.46
N GLN A 63 -10.36 6.48 -4.62
CA GLN A 63 -10.62 5.57 -3.49
C GLN A 63 -9.42 5.50 -2.55
N HIS A 64 -8.20 5.32 -3.07
CA HIS A 64 -7.00 5.34 -2.24
C HIS A 64 -6.84 6.68 -1.51
N ASN A 65 -6.98 7.80 -2.20
CA ASN A 65 -6.83 9.11 -1.58
C ASN A 65 -7.90 9.38 -0.50
N LEU A 66 -9.14 8.96 -0.72
CA LEU A 66 -10.18 9.03 0.32
C LEU A 66 -9.83 8.16 1.54
N ALA A 67 -9.27 6.97 1.32
CA ALA A 67 -8.82 6.11 2.41
C ALA A 67 -7.79 6.83 3.29
N VAL A 68 -6.80 7.49 2.68
CA VAL A 68 -5.80 8.31 3.40
C VAL A 68 -6.46 9.43 4.20
N LEU A 69 -7.41 10.17 3.60
CA LEU A 69 -8.10 11.26 4.30
C LEU A 69 -8.88 10.76 5.52
N TYR A 70 -9.55 9.61 5.41
CA TYR A 70 -10.23 8.99 6.56
C TYR A 70 -9.26 8.43 7.59
N GLN A 71 -8.13 7.88 7.17
CA GLN A 71 -7.12 7.35 8.08
C GLN A 71 -6.53 8.46 8.95
N ASP A 72 -6.24 9.62 8.34
CA ASP A 72 -5.56 10.74 9.00
C ASP A 72 -6.53 11.75 9.65
N GLY A 73 -7.82 11.63 9.37
CA GLY A 73 -8.81 12.60 9.84
C GLY A 73 -8.68 13.96 9.17
N LEU A 74 -8.27 13.99 7.90
CA LEU A 74 -8.08 15.24 7.15
C LEU A 74 -9.41 15.67 6.50
N GLY A 75 -10.00 16.73 7.03
CA GLY A 75 -11.29 17.28 6.57
C GLY A 75 -12.52 16.44 6.94
N VAL A 76 -12.32 15.29 7.55
CA VAL A 76 -13.36 14.40 8.10
C VAL A 76 -12.85 13.82 9.43
N PRO A 77 -13.73 13.38 10.34
CA PRO A 77 -13.29 12.62 11.51
C PRO A 77 -12.54 11.36 11.07
N ALA A 78 -11.42 11.09 11.72
CA ALA A 78 -10.64 9.87 11.46
C ALA A 78 -11.51 8.63 11.66
N SER A 79 -11.44 7.70 10.73
CA SER A 79 -12.16 6.44 10.77
C SER A 79 -11.39 5.35 10.06
N ALA A 80 -10.77 4.47 10.85
CA ALA A 80 -10.05 3.33 10.33
C ALA A 80 -10.96 2.37 9.54
N GLU A 81 -12.20 2.22 9.96
CA GLU A 81 -13.21 1.41 9.25
C GLU A 81 -13.49 1.93 7.84
N LYS A 82 -13.71 3.26 7.70
CA LYS A 82 -13.91 3.88 6.38
C LYS A 82 -12.64 3.87 5.55
N ALA A 83 -11.48 4.08 6.18
CA ALA A 83 -10.19 4.00 5.50
C ALA A 83 -9.99 2.60 4.89
N LEU A 84 -10.21 1.54 5.67
CA LEU A 84 -10.14 0.18 5.16
C LEU A 84 -11.11 -0.07 4.01
N TYR A 85 -12.35 0.34 4.17
CA TYR A 85 -13.37 0.18 3.10
C TYR A 85 -12.87 0.75 1.77
N TRP A 86 -12.31 1.96 1.78
CA TRP A 86 -11.82 2.58 0.55
C TRP A 86 -10.50 1.97 0.07
N TYR A 87 -9.58 1.58 0.98
CA TYR A 87 -8.38 0.84 0.59
C TYR A 87 -8.73 -0.49 -0.07
N GLU A 88 -9.68 -1.26 0.46
CA GLU A 88 -10.11 -2.51 -0.15
C GLU A 88 -10.72 -2.32 -1.54
N LYS A 89 -11.49 -1.25 -1.75
CA LYS A 89 -12.02 -0.90 -3.07
C LYS A 89 -10.89 -0.66 -4.08
N ALA A 90 -9.90 0.15 -3.74
CA ALA A 90 -8.75 0.39 -4.58
C ALA A 90 -7.87 -0.86 -4.76
N ALA A 91 -7.67 -1.64 -3.69
CA ALA A 91 -6.88 -2.87 -3.67
C ALA A 91 -7.47 -3.96 -4.59
N THR A 92 -8.79 -4.10 -4.63
CA THR A 92 -9.48 -5.05 -5.52
C THR A 92 -9.30 -4.69 -6.99
N GLN A 93 -9.03 -3.44 -7.30
CA GLN A 93 -8.70 -2.97 -8.66
C GLN A 93 -7.21 -3.11 -9.00
N GLY A 94 -6.41 -3.68 -8.09
CA GLY A 94 -5.00 -3.98 -8.34
C GLY A 94 -4.03 -2.90 -7.89
N GLN A 95 -4.45 -1.83 -7.25
CA GLN A 95 -3.53 -0.79 -6.79
C GLN A 95 -2.63 -1.32 -5.65
N ALA A 96 -1.31 -1.46 -5.92
CA ALA A 96 -0.36 -2.12 -5.03
C ALA A 96 -0.23 -1.43 -3.66
N GLU A 97 -0.22 -0.10 -3.63
CA GLU A 97 -0.17 0.67 -2.38
C GLU A 97 -1.42 0.42 -1.53
N ALA A 98 -2.61 0.43 -2.14
CA ALA A 98 -3.85 0.15 -1.42
C ALA A 98 -3.91 -1.30 -0.89
N GLN A 99 -3.37 -2.25 -1.65
CA GLN A 99 -3.23 -3.64 -1.20
C GLN A 99 -2.30 -3.73 0.01
N PHE A 100 -1.16 -3.04 -0.03
CA PHE A 100 -0.25 -2.99 1.10
C PHE A 100 -0.91 -2.37 2.34
N MET A 101 -1.59 -1.24 2.18
CA MET A 101 -2.29 -0.55 3.28
C MET A 101 -3.43 -1.39 3.88
N ALA A 102 -4.23 -2.06 3.05
CA ALA A 102 -5.23 -3.01 3.54
C ALA A 102 -4.58 -4.15 4.33
N GLY A 103 -3.45 -4.68 3.85
CA GLY A 103 -2.66 -5.68 4.56
C GLY A 103 -2.17 -5.22 5.93
N LEU A 104 -1.68 -3.99 6.03
CA LEU A 104 -1.27 -3.39 7.31
C LEU A 104 -2.45 -3.27 8.28
N MET A 105 -3.57 -2.73 7.81
CA MET A 105 -4.75 -2.54 8.66
C MET A 105 -5.28 -3.87 9.20
N TYR A 106 -5.31 -4.93 8.39
CA TYR A 106 -5.64 -6.27 8.87
C TYR A 106 -4.60 -6.86 9.83
N SER A 107 -3.31 -6.58 9.58
CA SER A 107 -2.21 -7.02 10.46
C SER A 107 -2.28 -6.39 11.85
N ASP A 108 -2.66 -5.12 11.93
CA ASP A 108 -2.65 -4.35 13.18
C ASP A 108 -4.00 -4.39 13.90
N GLY A 109 -5.06 -4.85 13.22
CA GLY A 109 -6.42 -4.79 13.74
C GLY A 109 -6.98 -3.36 13.80
N ASN A 110 -6.52 -2.50 12.90
CA ASN A 110 -6.93 -1.10 12.87
C ASN A 110 -8.27 -0.95 12.13
N GLY A 111 -9.33 -0.63 12.87
CA GLY A 111 -10.69 -0.50 12.34
C GLY A 111 -11.50 -1.81 12.24
N MET A 112 -10.87 -2.94 12.56
CA MET A 112 -11.51 -4.26 12.64
C MET A 112 -10.67 -5.20 13.49
N PRO A 113 -11.19 -6.40 13.87
CA PRO A 113 -10.37 -7.42 14.51
C PRO A 113 -9.18 -7.83 13.63
N GLN A 114 -8.01 -7.99 14.25
CA GLN A 114 -6.79 -8.44 13.60
C GLN A 114 -7.02 -9.75 12.82
N ASN A 115 -6.52 -9.80 11.59
CA ASN A 115 -6.62 -10.99 10.73
C ASN A 115 -5.35 -11.15 9.88
N TYR A 116 -4.47 -12.02 10.34
CA TYR A 116 -3.19 -12.27 9.67
C TYR A 116 -3.33 -13.00 8.32
N GLU A 117 -4.37 -13.78 8.12
CA GLU A 117 -4.62 -14.46 6.84
C GLU A 117 -4.98 -13.44 5.75
N LYS A 118 -5.89 -12.51 6.08
CA LYS A 118 -6.24 -11.40 5.18
C LYS A 118 -5.04 -10.45 4.95
N ALA A 119 -4.24 -10.19 6.01
CA ALA A 119 -3.03 -9.41 5.87
C ALA A 119 -2.05 -10.06 4.88
N ALA A 120 -1.78 -11.36 5.04
CA ALA A 120 -0.89 -12.10 4.13
C ALA A 120 -1.43 -12.15 2.70
N PHE A 121 -2.76 -12.28 2.53
CA PHE A 121 -3.40 -12.23 1.21
C PHE A 121 -3.11 -10.90 0.50
N TRP A 122 -3.35 -9.77 1.18
CA TRP A 122 -3.14 -8.46 0.58
C TRP A 122 -1.66 -8.14 0.38
N TYR A 123 -0.78 -8.50 1.33
CA TYR A 123 0.67 -8.37 1.14
C TYR A 123 1.15 -9.16 -0.06
N ARG A 124 0.64 -10.38 -0.30
CA ARG A 124 1.01 -11.17 -1.48
C ARG A 124 0.65 -10.46 -2.76
N LYS A 125 -0.56 -9.92 -2.86
CA LYS A 125 -1.01 -9.16 -4.03
C LYS A 125 -0.10 -7.96 -4.34
N ALA A 126 0.27 -7.19 -3.32
CA ALA A 126 1.20 -6.07 -3.48
C ALA A 126 2.63 -6.53 -3.79
N ALA A 127 3.11 -7.60 -3.12
CA ALA A 127 4.45 -8.15 -3.30
C ALA A 127 4.68 -8.70 -4.71
N GLU A 128 3.67 -9.34 -5.30
CA GLU A 128 3.67 -9.84 -6.68
C GLU A 128 3.81 -8.69 -7.69
N GLN A 129 3.37 -7.49 -7.34
CA GLN A 129 3.54 -6.27 -8.13
C GLN A 129 4.87 -5.55 -7.84
N GLY A 130 5.72 -6.11 -6.99
CA GLY A 130 7.03 -5.54 -6.69
C GLY A 130 7.06 -4.56 -5.51
N HIS A 131 5.98 -4.40 -4.75
CA HIS A 131 5.96 -3.49 -3.59
C HIS A 131 6.93 -3.99 -2.50
N ALA A 132 8.04 -3.27 -2.27
CA ALA A 132 9.14 -3.73 -1.42
C ALA A 132 8.76 -3.98 0.04
N ASP A 133 7.96 -3.07 0.63
CA ASP A 133 7.50 -3.23 2.02
C ASP A 133 6.54 -4.43 2.16
N ALA A 134 5.69 -4.66 1.16
CA ALA A 134 4.81 -5.82 1.14
C ALA A 134 5.60 -7.13 0.99
N GLN A 135 6.65 -7.14 0.15
CA GLN A 135 7.56 -8.29 0.04
C GLN A 135 8.23 -8.60 1.37
N ASN A 136 8.75 -7.58 2.08
CA ASN A 136 9.34 -7.74 3.40
C ASN A 136 8.33 -8.28 4.42
N ASN A 137 7.11 -7.71 4.44
CA ASN A 137 6.08 -8.13 5.39
C ASN A 137 5.57 -9.55 5.10
N LEU A 138 5.38 -9.90 3.83
CA LEU A 138 5.02 -11.25 3.41
C LEU A 138 6.11 -12.27 3.79
N ALA A 139 7.38 -11.91 3.59
CA ALA A 139 8.51 -12.74 3.99
C ALA A 139 8.49 -13.02 5.50
N ALA A 140 8.23 -12.00 6.32
CA ALA A 140 8.09 -12.16 7.76
C ALA A 140 6.93 -13.10 8.14
N ARG A 141 5.79 -13.04 7.41
CA ARG A 141 4.67 -13.97 7.60
C ARG A 141 5.07 -15.42 7.32
N TYR A 142 5.77 -15.68 6.24
CA TYR A 142 6.28 -17.02 5.93
C TYR A 142 7.35 -17.48 6.92
N ALA A 143 8.23 -16.61 7.38
CA ALA A 143 9.27 -16.96 8.36
C ALA A 143 8.68 -17.37 9.71
N THR A 144 7.59 -16.73 10.12
CA THR A 144 6.93 -17.00 11.43
C THR A 144 5.79 -18.00 11.35
N GLY A 145 5.18 -18.19 10.19
CA GLY A 145 3.95 -18.98 10.04
C GLY A 145 2.70 -18.21 10.49
N THR A 146 2.74 -16.86 10.46
CA THR A 146 1.63 -16.02 10.93
C THR A 146 0.70 -15.66 9.78
N GLY A 147 -0.50 -16.24 9.77
CA GLY A 147 -1.49 -16.05 8.69
C GLY A 147 -1.20 -16.85 7.41
N VAL A 148 -0.09 -17.58 7.37
CA VAL A 148 0.30 -18.53 6.32
C VAL A 148 1.04 -19.69 6.94
N ALA A 149 1.10 -20.84 6.26
CA ALA A 149 1.98 -21.93 6.69
C ALA A 149 3.45 -21.43 6.69
N LYS A 150 4.20 -21.81 7.74
CA LYS A 150 5.61 -21.45 7.84
C LYS A 150 6.39 -22.07 6.69
N ASP A 151 7.11 -21.22 5.94
CA ASP A 151 7.94 -21.62 4.82
C ASP A 151 9.14 -20.69 4.71
N LEU A 152 10.31 -21.16 5.15
CA LEU A 152 11.54 -20.38 5.11
C LEU A 152 12.09 -20.20 3.70
N ALA A 153 11.78 -21.08 2.75
CA ALA A 153 12.19 -20.93 1.36
C ALA A 153 11.43 -19.76 0.70
N GLU A 154 10.11 -19.71 0.90
CA GLU A 154 9.31 -18.54 0.46
C GLU A 154 9.74 -17.26 1.19
N ALA A 155 10.01 -17.33 2.50
CA ALA A 155 10.51 -16.17 3.25
C ALA A 155 11.80 -15.62 2.64
N LEU A 156 12.78 -16.49 2.37
CA LEU A 156 14.05 -16.10 1.75
C LEU A 156 13.85 -15.49 0.36
N LYS A 157 12.97 -16.07 -0.45
CA LYS A 157 12.65 -15.55 -1.79
C LYS A 157 12.13 -14.11 -1.71
N TRP A 158 11.16 -13.85 -0.83
CA TRP A 158 10.57 -12.51 -0.71
C TRP A 158 11.51 -11.50 -0.03
N TYR A 159 12.31 -11.92 0.97
CA TYR A 159 13.35 -11.04 1.53
C TYR A 159 14.41 -10.67 0.49
N ARG A 160 14.81 -11.61 -0.39
CA ARG A 160 15.74 -11.30 -1.49
C ARG A 160 15.15 -10.28 -2.45
N ALA A 161 13.87 -10.44 -2.81
CA ALA A 161 13.18 -9.50 -3.68
C ALA A 161 13.13 -8.08 -3.09
N ALA A 162 12.79 -7.95 -1.81
CA ALA A 162 12.79 -6.67 -1.12
C ALA A 162 14.20 -6.07 -0.96
N ALA A 163 15.19 -6.91 -0.60
CA ALA A 163 16.58 -6.48 -0.44
C ALA A 163 17.19 -5.99 -1.76
N ALA A 164 16.85 -6.63 -2.88
CA ALA A 164 17.27 -6.21 -4.21
C ALA A 164 16.76 -4.81 -4.59
N GLN A 165 15.69 -4.36 -3.99
CA GLN A 165 15.14 -3.01 -4.11
C GLN A 165 15.71 -2.03 -3.07
N GLY A 166 16.66 -2.47 -2.23
CA GLY A 166 17.27 -1.65 -1.20
C GLY A 166 16.44 -1.52 0.07
N HIS A 167 15.45 -2.40 0.31
CA HIS A 167 14.66 -2.35 1.55
C HIS A 167 15.55 -2.58 2.77
N PRO A 168 15.65 -1.62 3.72
CA PRO A 168 16.70 -1.61 4.74
C PRO A 168 16.64 -2.83 5.68
N THR A 169 15.47 -3.23 6.11
CA THR A 169 15.29 -4.34 7.06
C THR A 169 15.43 -5.70 6.37
N ALA A 170 14.96 -5.82 5.10
CA ALA A 170 14.99 -7.09 4.38
C ALA A 170 16.41 -7.63 4.17
N GLY A 171 17.35 -6.74 3.81
CA GLY A 171 18.75 -7.13 3.62
C GLY A 171 19.39 -7.68 4.89
N HIS A 172 19.14 -7.05 6.02
CA HIS A 172 19.64 -7.51 7.32
C HIS A 172 19.04 -8.88 7.72
N THR A 173 17.72 -9.00 7.61
CA THR A 173 17.01 -10.24 7.97
C THR A 173 17.41 -11.38 7.05
N LEU A 174 17.58 -11.11 5.76
CA LEU A 174 18.08 -12.10 4.79
C LEU A 174 19.42 -12.68 5.21
N GLN A 175 20.39 -11.82 5.55
CA GLN A 175 21.71 -12.27 6.01
C GLN A 175 21.64 -13.15 7.27
N GLN A 176 20.74 -12.83 8.20
CA GLN A 176 20.52 -13.64 9.40
C GLN A 176 19.97 -15.03 9.05
N LEU A 177 18.95 -15.09 8.19
CA LEU A 177 18.31 -16.34 7.78
C LEU A 177 19.26 -17.23 6.95
N GLU A 178 20.10 -16.64 6.10
CA GLU A 178 21.06 -17.39 5.28
C GLU A 178 22.15 -18.06 6.12
N ARG A 179 22.46 -17.53 7.29
CA ARG A 179 23.42 -18.13 8.25
C ARG A 179 22.84 -19.30 9.05
N LEU A 180 21.52 -19.53 8.98
CA LEU A 180 20.92 -20.69 9.68
C LEU A 180 21.39 -22.00 9.02
N PRO A 181 21.59 -23.07 9.81
CA PRO A 181 21.88 -24.40 9.30
C PRO A 181 20.77 -24.87 8.34
N GLU A 182 21.15 -25.61 7.28
CA GLU A 182 20.19 -26.11 6.26
C GLU A 182 19.03 -26.91 6.88
N ALA A 183 19.28 -27.66 7.96
CA ALA A 183 18.24 -28.42 8.67
C ALA A 183 17.14 -27.52 9.24
N GLN A 184 17.42 -26.24 9.53
CA GLN A 184 16.43 -25.28 10.05
C GLN A 184 15.72 -24.52 8.93
N LYS A 185 16.20 -24.60 7.69
CA LYS A 185 15.61 -23.96 6.52
C LYS A 185 14.55 -24.82 5.85
N GLN A 186 14.45 -26.10 6.19
CA GLN A 186 13.44 -27.01 5.61
C GLN A 186 12.10 -26.87 6.35
N PRO A 187 10.96 -26.97 5.63
CA PRO A 187 9.65 -27.04 6.26
C PRO A 187 9.60 -28.25 7.20
N ALA A 188 8.91 -28.08 8.34
CA ALA A 188 8.62 -29.22 9.22
C ALA A 188 7.83 -30.28 8.42
N ARG A 189 8.34 -31.51 8.42
CA ARG A 189 7.68 -32.66 7.76
C ARG A 189 6.41 -33.05 8.49
#